data_c3aa452548adc99c00449e536d419611
#
_entry.id   c3aa452548adc99c00449e536d419611
#
_cell.length_a   1.000
_cell.length_b   1.000
_cell.length_c   1.000
_cell.angle_alpha   90.00
_cell.angle_beta   90.00
_cell.angle_gamma   90.00
#
_symmetry.space_group_name_H-M   'P 1'
#
loop_
_entity.id
_entity.type
_entity.pdbx_description
1 polymer ?
#
loop_
_entity_poly.entity_id
_entity_poly.type
_entity_poly.pdbx_seq_one_letter_code
_entity_poly.pdbx_strand_id
1 'polypeptide(L)'
;MCCNFCMTDQEIYQFIVLPLIIFFARICDVSLGTLRIVFVSGGKKLIAPILGFFEVLIWVVVISEIFKNVGSMVGYVAYAGGYAAGNYIGMMIEERIAIGTQLIKVFSAKDVTPLQHSLNETGFGTTIVDGDGSAGKVKILYTVINRKTAGQAKKILSEFDPQIFYVIEDVRSVRSGIFPQTKHDKPFQRFLWRGRVGK
;
A
#
# COMPACT_ATOMS: atom_id res chain seq x y z
N MET A 1 -53.49 -12.93 -17.96
CA MET A 1 -52.28 -13.64 -17.53
C MET A 1 -51.42 -12.65 -16.75
N CYS A 2 -51.68 -12.47 -15.46
CA CYS A 2 -50.87 -11.63 -14.60
C CYS A 2 -49.86 -12.53 -13.93
N CYS A 3 -48.58 -12.44 -14.35
CA CYS A 3 -47.46 -13.03 -13.64
C CYS A 3 -47.28 -12.24 -12.34
N ASN A 4 -47.85 -12.74 -11.23
CA ASN A 4 -47.44 -12.34 -9.90
C ASN A 4 -46.00 -12.87 -9.68
N PHE A 5 -45.01 -12.03 -9.97
CA PHE A 5 -43.64 -12.24 -9.56
C PHE A 5 -43.50 -11.84 -8.07
N CYS A 6 -44.19 -12.59 -7.24
CA CYS A 6 -44.03 -12.50 -5.77
C CYS A 6 -42.88 -13.47 -5.46
N MET A 7 -41.62 -12.97 -5.46
CA MET A 7 -40.51 -13.74 -4.96
C MET A 7 -40.77 -14.08 -3.50
N THR A 8 -40.64 -15.35 -3.13
CA THR A 8 -40.74 -15.77 -1.74
C THR A 8 -39.58 -15.20 -0.95
N ASP A 9 -39.78 -14.94 0.36
CA ASP A 9 -38.71 -14.42 1.25
C ASP A 9 -37.41 -15.28 1.17
N GLN A 10 -37.53 -16.57 0.91
CA GLN A 10 -36.42 -17.49 0.70
C GLN A 10 -35.68 -17.25 -0.62
N GLU A 11 -36.38 -16.92 -1.70
CA GLU A 11 -35.75 -16.62 -2.98
C GLU A 11 -35.03 -15.26 -2.94
N ILE A 12 -35.61 -14.25 -2.28
CA ILE A 12 -34.98 -12.95 -2.05
C ILE A 12 -33.68 -13.15 -1.27
N TYR A 13 -33.70 -13.96 -0.23
CA TYR A 13 -32.49 -14.24 0.55
C TYR A 13 -31.40 -14.92 -0.30
N GLN A 14 -31.73 -15.96 -1.06
CA GLN A 14 -30.76 -16.73 -1.83
C GLN A 14 -30.20 -15.96 -3.05
N PHE A 15 -31.01 -15.16 -3.73
CA PHE A 15 -30.60 -14.52 -4.97
C PHE A 15 -30.09 -13.08 -4.78
N ILE A 16 -30.40 -12.41 -3.68
CA ILE A 16 -30.01 -11.01 -3.45
C ILE A 16 -29.17 -10.89 -2.18
N VAL A 17 -29.70 -11.31 -1.03
CA VAL A 17 -29.06 -11.04 0.26
C VAL A 17 -27.76 -11.84 0.43
N LEU A 18 -27.80 -13.12 0.12
CA LEU A 18 -26.65 -13.99 0.25
C LEU A 18 -25.47 -13.60 -0.68
N PRO A 19 -25.69 -13.35 -1.99
CA PRO A 19 -24.62 -12.86 -2.87
C PRO A 19 -24.03 -11.52 -2.42
N LEU A 20 -24.83 -10.60 -1.89
CA LEU A 20 -24.31 -9.34 -1.33
C LEU A 20 -23.43 -9.57 -0.10
N ILE A 21 -23.85 -10.43 0.81
CA ILE A 21 -23.05 -10.78 1.99
C ILE A 21 -21.71 -11.42 1.54
N ILE A 22 -21.76 -12.35 0.60
CA ILE A 22 -20.55 -12.98 0.03
C ILE A 22 -19.63 -11.92 -0.59
N PHE A 23 -20.19 -11.01 -1.39
CA PHE A 23 -19.44 -9.95 -2.05
C PHE A 23 -18.70 -9.05 -1.05
N PHE A 24 -19.41 -8.51 -0.05
CA PHE A 24 -18.80 -7.63 0.96
C PHE A 24 -17.81 -8.37 1.89
N ALA A 25 -18.13 -9.60 2.27
CA ALA A 25 -17.22 -10.41 3.06
C ALA A 25 -15.91 -10.72 2.30
N ARG A 26 -16.00 -10.96 0.98
CA ARG A 26 -14.82 -11.13 0.13
C ARG A 26 -14.00 -9.85 -0.01
N ILE A 27 -14.63 -8.69 -0.10
CA ILE A 27 -13.90 -7.42 -0.09
C ILE A 27 -13.08 -7.30 1.20
N CYS A 28 -13.67 -7.56 2.35
CA CYS A 28 -12.97 -7.48 3.64
C CYS A 28 -11.82 -8.50 3.72
N ASP A 29 -12.09 -9.74 3.39
CA ASP A 29 -11.13 -10.84 3.39
C ASP A 29 -9.89 -10.54 2.52
N VAL A 30 -10.12 -10.20 1.24
CA VAL A 30 -9.05 -9.94 0.28
C VAL A 30 -8.28 -8.66 0.62
N SER A 31 -8.96 -7.62 1.12
CA SER A 31 -8.28 -6.40 1.58
C SER A 31 -7.36 -6.67 2.76
N LEU A 32 -7.77 -7.53 3.71
CA LEU A 32 -6.92 -7.97 4.82
C LEU A 32 -5.71 -8.77 4.30
N GLY A 33 -5.91 -9.66 3.32
CA GLY A 33 -4.83 -10.41 2.68
C GLY A 33 -3.80 -9.52 1.99
N THR A 34 -4.25 -8.50 1.25
CA THR A 34 -3.38 -7.50 0.61
C THR A 34 -2.55 -6.76 1.66
N LEU A 35 -3.18 -6.27 2.73
CA LEU A 35 -2.48 -5.60 3.83
C LEU A 35 -1.50 -6.54 4.54
N ARG A 36 -1.86 -7.80 4.76
CA ARG A 36 -0.98 -8.79 5.38
C ARG A 36 0.32 -8.94 4.61
N ILE A 37 0.27 -9.02 3.27
CA ILE A 37 1.48 -9.12 2.42
C ILE A 37 2.39 -7.92 2.64
N VAL A 38 1.83 -6.71 2.72
CA VAL A 38 2.60 -5.48 2.99
C VAL A 38 3.26 -5.51 4.37
N PHE A 39 2.54 -5.97 5.41
CA PHE A 39 3.13 -6.11 6.74
C PHE A 39 4.18 -7.20 6.82
N VAL A 40 4.04 -8.30 6.07
CA VAL A 40 5.07 -9.35 5.95
C VAL A 40 6.33 -8.78 5.31
N SER A 41 6.21 -8.11 4.15
CA SER A 41 7.36 -7.48 3.47
C SER A 41 7.99 -6.38 4.31
N GLY A 42 7.18 -5.66 5.10
CA GLY A 42 7.63 -4.68 6.09
C GLY A 42 8.24 -5.29 7.36
N GLY A 43 8.32 -6.62 7.50
CA GLY A 43 8.93 -7.32 8.65
C GLY A 43 8.15 -7.19 9.96
N LYS A 44 6.83 -6.96 9.91
CA LYS A 44 5.96 -6.80 11.09
C LYS A 44 5.47 -8.15 11.62
N LYS A 45 6.32 -8.83 12.38
CA LYS A 45 6.12 -10.22 12.85
C LYS A 45 4.86 -10.47 13.70
N LEU A 46 4.30 -9.45 14.35
CA LEU A 46 3.10 -9.59 15.19
C LEU A 46 1.81 -9.28 14.43
N ILE A 47 1.83 -8.26 13.57
CA ILE A 47 0.62 -7.79 12.87
C ILE A 47 0.23 -8.74 11.75
N ALA A 48 1.19 -9.22 10.98
CA ALA A 48 0.94 -10.09 9.84
C ALA A 48 0.19 -11.40 10.22
N PRO A 49 0.58 -12.15 11.27
CA PRO A 49 -0.18 -13.35 11.68
C PRO A 49 -1.60 -13.04 12.17
N ILE A 50 -1.81 -11.93 12.88
CA ILE A 50 -3.14 -11.51 13.35
C ILE A 50 -4.06 -11.23 12.15
N LEU A 51 -3.58 -10.49 11.14
CA LEU A 51 -4.34 -10.25 9.91
C LEU A 51 -4.64 -11.55 9.18
N GLY A 52 -3.65 -12.46 9.10
CA GLY A 52 -3.83 -13.77 8.47
C GLY A 52 -4.87 -14.65 9.19
N PHE A 53 -4.95 -14.57 10.51
CA PHE A 53 -5.98 -15.29 11.27
C PHE A 53 -7.39 -14.82 10.88
N PHE A 54 -7.63 -13.50 10.85
CA PHE A 54 -8.94 -12.96 10.48
C PHE A 54 -9.27 -13.19 9.00
N GLU A 55 -8.29 -13.07 8.10
CA GLU A 55 -8.42 -13.39 6.68
C GLU A 55 -8.93 -14.83 6.50
N VAL A 56 -8.25 -15.82 7.06
CA VAL A 56 -8.61 -17.22 6.93
C VAL A 56 -9.96 -17.51 7.58
N LEU A 57 -10.27 -16.91 8.72
CA LEU A 57 -11.54 -17.08 9.40
C LEU A 57 -12.72 -16.59 8.54
N ILE A 58 -12.61 -15.40 7.96
CA ILE A 58 -13.64 -14.87 7.05
C ILE A 58 -13.78 -15.78 5.83
N TRP A 59 -12.64 -16.19 5.24
CA TRP A 59 -12.63 -17.05 4.07
C TRP A 59 -13.35 -18.37 4.31
N VAL A 60 -13.07 -19.05 5.43
CA VAL A 60 -13.72 -20.34 5.79
C VAL A 60 -15.23 -20.18 5.94
N VAL A 61 -15.70 -19.08 6.57
CA VAL A 61 -17.13 -18.79 6.71
C VAL A 61 -17.77 -18.59 5.34
N VAL A 62 -17.17 -17.78 4.49
CA VAL A 62 -17.70 -17.48 3.13
C VAL A 62 -17.75 -18.74 2.28
N ILE A 63 -16.68 -19.52 2.26
CA ILE A 63 -16.63 -20.74 1.43
C ILE A 63 -17.64 -21.80 1.92
N SER A 64 -17.85 -21.92 3.24
CA SER A 64 -18.84 -22.83 3.79
C SER A 64 -20.25 -22.45 3.36
N GLU A 65 -20.57 -21.17 3.28
CA GLU A 65 -21.88 -20.68 2.86
C GLU A 65 -22.13 -20.91 1.37
N ILE A 66 -21.08 -20.75 0.54
CA ILE A 66 -21.13 -21.07 -0.89
C ILE A 66 -21.42 -22.56 -1.10
N PHE A 67 -20.76 -23.46 -0.34
CA PHE A 67 -20.99 -24.89 -0.46
C PHE A 67 -22.39 -25.35 -0.04
N LYS A 68 -23.03 -24.66 0.90
CA LYS A 68 -24.43 -24.96 1.27
C LYS A 68 -25.41 -24.58 0.14
N ASN A 69 -25.06 -23.60 -0.69
CA ASN A 69 -25.91 -23.05 -1.76
C ASN A 69 -25.30 -23.33 -3.15
N VAL A 70 -24.75 -24.54 -3.34
CA VAL A 70 -24.15 -24.99 -4.60
C VAL A 70 -25.19 -24.93 -5.74
N GLY A 71 -24.82 -24.26 -6.85
CA GLY A 71 -25.66 -24.09 -8.05
C GLY A 71 -26.09 -22.65 -8.35
N SER A 72 -25.85 -21.70 -7.44
CA SER A 72 -26.13 -20.29 -7.69
C SER A 72 -24.99 -19.61 -8.48
N MET A 73 -25.16 -19.43 -9.79
CA MET A 73 -24.24 -18.64 -10.63
C MET A 73 -24.05 -17.23 -10.08
N VAL A 74 -25.10 -16.64 -9.51
CA VAL A 74 -25.05 -15.30 -8.92
C VAL A 74 -24.07 -15.26 -7.71
N GLY A 75 -24.05 -16.30 -6.89
CA GLY A 75 -23.10 -16.44 -5.79
C GLY A 75 -21.66 -16.53 -6.24
N TYR A 76 -21.36 -17.25 -7.32
CA TYR A 76 -20.01 -17.34 -7.86
C TYR A 76 -19.54 -16.01 -8.48
N VAL A 77 -20.43 -15.30 -9.19
CA VAL A 77 -20.12 -13.96 -9.73
C VAL A 77 -19.89 -12.95 -8.60
N ALA A 78 -20.72 -12.98 -7.55
CA ALA A 78 -20.53 -12.14 -6.38
C ALA A 78 -19.20 -12.42 -5.67
N TYR A 79 -18.82 -13.68 -5.52
CA TYR A 79 -17.53 -14.08 -4.96
C TYR A 79 -16.34 -13.55 -5.78
N ALA A 80 -16.36 -13.76 -7.10
CA ALA A 80 -15.32 -13.29 -8.01
C ALA A 80 -15.23 -11.75 -8.06
N GLY A 81 -16.39 -11.08 -8.12
CA GLY A 81 -16.47 -9.63 -8.10
C GLY A 81 -15.98 -9.04 -6.78
N GLY A 82 -16.33 -9.66 -5.66
CA GLY A 82 -15.83 -9.27 -4.33
C GLY A 82 -14.31 -9.43 -4.21
N TYR A 83 -13.74 -10.47 -4.80
CA TYR A 83 -12.29 -10.66 -4.87
C TYR A 83 -11.60 -9.54 -5.65
N ALA A 84 -12.10 -9.21 -6.84
CA ALA A 84 -11.54 -8.15 -7.67
C ALA A 84 -11.64 -6.77 -6.97
N ALA A 85 -12.82 -6.44 -6.43
CA ALA A 85 -13.04 -5.21 -5.68
C ALA A 85 -12.17 -5.15 -4.41
N GLY A 86 -12.01 -6.26 -3.70
CA GLY A 86 -11.17 -6.36 -2.51
C GLY A 86 -9.70 -6.10 -2.78
N ASN A 87 -9.16 -6.60 -3.89
CA ASN A 87 -7.80 -6.29 -4.33
C ASN A 87 -7.63 -4.79 -4.59
N TYR A 88 -8.56 -4.17 -5.31
CA TYR A 88 -8.52 -2.74 -5.60
C TYR A 88 -8.57 -1.89 -4.33
N ILE A 89 -9.52 -2.19 -3.43
CA ILE A 89 -9.66 -1.50 -2.15
C ILE A 89 -8.43 -1.73 -1.26
N GLY A 90 -7.91 -2.96 -1.22
CA GLY A 90 -6.71 -3.30 -0.49
C GLY A 90 -5.49 -2.48 -0.93
N MET A 91 -5.28 -2.31 -2.24
CA MET A 91 -4.23 -1.45 -2.80
C MET A 91 -4.44 0.02 -2.45
N MET A 92 -5.67 0.54 -2.54
CA MET A 92 -5.97 1.92 -2.13
C MET A 92 -5.66 2.17 -0.65
N ILE A 93 -5.98 1.21 0.21
CA ILE A 93 -5.67 1.30 1.65
C ILE A 93 -4.16 1.25 1.86
N GLU A 94 -3.43 0.37 1.15
CA GLU A 94 -1.98 0.24 1.20
C GLU A 94 -1.31 1.56 0.82
N GLU A 95 -1.71 2.19 -0.27
CA GLU A 95 -1.19 3.49 -0.71
C GLU A 95 -1.39 4.59 0.34
N ARG A 96 -2.55 4.62 1.02
CA ARG A 96 -2.82 5.58 2.09
C ARG A 96 -2.01 5.33 3.35
N ILE A 97 -1.82 4.06 3.72
CA ILE A 97 -0.99 3.69 4.87
C ILE A 97 0.47 4.02 4.58
N ALA A 98 0.90 3.86 3.32
CA ALA A 98 2.23 4.22 2.80
C ALA A 98 3.37 3.77 3.74
N ILE A 99 3.35 2.47 4.12
CA ILE A 99 4.37 1.89 5.00
C ILE A 99 5.63 1.66 4.20
N GLY A 100 6.77 2.11 4.75
CA GLY A 100 8.08 1.82 4.17
C GLY A 100 8.96 3.05 4.06
N THR A 101 10.18 2.79 3.61
CA THR A 101 11.21 3.78 3.36
C THR A 101 11.62 3.64 1.91
N GLN A 102 11.80 4.75 1.23
CA GLN A 102 12.22 4.81 -0.16
C GLN A 102 13.54 5.55 -0.29
N LEU A 103 14.34 5.12 -1.25
CA LEU A 103 15.53 5.81 -1.69
C LEU A 103 15.22 6.49 -3.02
N ILE A 104 15.35 7.80 -3.08
CA ILE A 104 15.31 8.55 -4.33
C ILE A 104 16.72 8.79 -4.79
N LYS A 105 17.01 8.42 -6.03
CA LYS A 105 18.27 8.70 -6.75
C LYS A 105 17.93 9.69 -7.87
N VAL A 106 18.51 10.86 -7.80
CA VAL A 106 18.33 11.92 -8.82
C VAL A 106 19.60 12.02 -9.64
N PHE A 107 19.48 11.99 -10.96
CA PHE A 107 20.59 12.09 -11.89
C PHE A 107 20.50 13.38 -12.67
N SER A 108 21.55 14.22 -12.64
CA SER A 108 21.57 15.48 -13.34
C SER A 108 22.97 15.84 -13.85
N ALA A 109 23.04 16.33 -15.06
CA ALA A 109 24.26 16.97 -15.58
C ALA A 109 24.43 18.41 -15.06
N LYS A 110 23.34 19.01 -14.52
CA LYS A 110 23.36 20.35 -13.92
C LYS A 110 23.82 20.25 -12.46
N ASP A 111 24.19 21.40 -11.89
CA ASP A 111 24.50 21.47 -10.47
C ASP A 111 23.21 21.22 -9.63
N VAL A 112 23.28 20.21 -8.76
CA VAL A 112 22.18 19.81 -7.87
C VAL A 112 22.32 20.39 -6.46
N THR A 113 23.27 21.26 -6.21
CA THR A 113 23.48 21.93 -4.93
C THR A 113 22.26 22.73 -4.47
N PRO A 114 21.55 23.50 -5.35
CA PRO A 114 20.33 24.18 -4.94
C PRO A 114 19.22 23.20 -4.53
N LEU A 115 19.09 22.08 -5.26
CA LEU A 115 18.14 21.01 -4.91
C LEU A 115 18.47 20.39 -3.56
N GLN A 116 19.77 20.17 -3.28
CA GLN A 116 20.23 19.67 -1.99
C GLN A 116 19.82 20.61 -0.86
N HIS A 117 20.01 21.91 -1.01
CA HIS A 117 19.60 22.91 -0.01
C HIS A 117 18.09 22.85 0.25
N SER A 118 17.26 22.88 -0.79
CA SER A 118 15.81 22.82 -0.66
C SER A 118 15.32 21.54 0.05
N LEU A 119 15.93 20.41 -0.25
CA LEU A 119 15.62 19.15 0.43
C LEU A 119 16.07 19.17 1.90
N ASN A 120 17.26 19.67 2.18
CA ASN A 120 17.80 19.73 3.55
C ASN A 120 16.99 20.70 4.45
N GLU A 121 16.55 21.84 3.93
CA GLU A 121 15.69 22.80 4.62
C GLU A 121 14.34 22.16 5.05
N THR A 122 13.84 21.25 4.23
CA THR A 122 12.63 20.48 4.56
C THR A 122 12.90 19.26 5.45
N GLY A 123 14.16 19.04 5.85
CA GLY A 123 14.58 17.99 6.79
C GLY A 123 14.92 16.66 6.14
N PHE A 124 15.02 16.58 4.80
CA PHE A 124 15.50 15.39 4.11
C PHE A 124 17.02 15.35 4.12
N GLY A 125 17.60 14.26 4.63
CA GLY A 125 19.04 14.02 4.52
C GLY A 125 19.43 13.66 3.09
N THR A 126 20.43 14.36 2.53
CA THR A 126 20.88 14.18 1.15
C THR A 126 22.36 13.91 1.06
N THR A 127 22.79 13.17 0.05
CA THR A 127 24.18 12.91 -0.28
C THR A 127 24.38 13.08 -1.79
N ILE A 128 25.38 13.84 -2.20
CA ILE A 128 25.74 13.99 -3.61
C ILE A 128 26.99 13.16 -3.88
N VAL A 129 26.98 12.47 -5.02
CA VAL A 129 28.10 11.70 -5.56
C VAL A 129 28.30 12.08 -7.01
N ASP A 130 29.55 12.34 -7.39
CA ASP A 130 29.92 12.56 -8.78
C ASP A 130 30.05 11.23 -9.51
N GLY A 131 29.57 11.17 -10.74
CA GLY A 131 29.60 9.96 -11.56
C GLY A 131 29.87 10.27 -13.03
N ASP A 132 30.19 9.22 -13.78
CA ASP A 132 30.35 9.27 -15.23
C ASP A 132 29.14 8.59 -15.88
N GLY A 133 28.34 9.35 -16.60
CA GLY A 133 27.21 8.87 -17.39
C GLY A 133 27.57 8.69 -18.86
N SER A 134 26.70 8.06 -19.64
CA SER A 134 26.88 7.85 -21.07
C SER A 134 27.01 9.15 -21.87
N ALA A 135 26.42 10.25 -21.37
CA ALA A 135 26.45 11.57 -22.00
C ALA A 135 27.46 12.53 -21.32
N GLY A 136 28.32 12.06 -20.41
CA GLY A 136 29.31 12.85 -19.71
C GLY A 136 29.16 12.83 -18.18
N LYS A 137 29.77 13.80 -17.51
CA LYS A 137 29.74 13.92 -16.04
C LYS A 137 28.33 14.14 -15.53
N VAL A 138 27.96 13.41 -14.49
CA VAL A 138 26.65 13.54 -13.82
C VAL A 138 26.83 13.65 -12.32
N LYS A 139 25.97 14.41 -11.67
CA LYS A 139 25.82 14.45 -10.22
C LYS A 139 24.65 13.57 -9.83
N ILE A 140 24.86 12.67 -8.89
CA ILE A 140 23.83 11.77 -8.37
C ILE A 140 23.52 12.19 -6.94
N LEU A 141 22.27 12.65 -6.71
CA LEU A 141 21.79 12.99 -5.38
C LEU A 141 20.97 11.83 -4.83
N TYR A 142 21.36 11.35 -3.66
CA TYR A 142 20.67 10.32 -2.90
C TYR A 142 19.91 10.96 -1.75
N THR A 143 18.64 10.58 -1.57
CA THR A 143 17.88 10.91 -0.38
C THR A 143 17.03 9.74 0.06
N VAL A 144 17.06 9.42 1.37
CA VAL A 144 16.26 8.37 1.97
C VAL A 144 15.07 9.04 2.66
N ILE A 145 13.87 8.64 2.26
CA ILE A 145 12.63 9.26 2.69
C ILE A 145 11.63 8.23 3.22
N ASN A 146 10.70 8.67 4.05
CA ASN A 146 9.52 7.86 4.36
C ASN A 146 8.54 7.92 3.18
N ARG A 147 7.93 6.80 2.81
CA ARG A 147 6.96 6.73 1.71
C ARG A 147 5.81 7.75 1.86
N LYS A 148 5.45 8.11 3.10
CA LYS A 148 4.45 9.16 3.40
C LYS A 148 4.88 10.55 2.96
N THR A 149 6.17 10.85 2.98
CA THR A 149 6.73 12.15 2.61
C THR A 149 7.21 12.19 1.16
N ALA A 150 7.05 11.09 0.41
CA ALA A 150 7.47 10.99 -0.98
C ALA A 150 6.82 12.05 -1.89
N GLY A 151 5.54 12.38 -1.64
CA GLY A 151 4.84 13.43 -2.38
C GLY A 151 5.49 14.80 -2.21
N GLN A 152 5.94 15.14 -1.00
CA GLN A 152 6.63 16.40 -0.73
C GLN A 152 8.00 16.44 -1.43
N ALA A 153 8.78 15.37 -1.35
CA ALA A 153 10.05 15.28 -2.04
C ALA A 153 9.90 15.37 -3.57
N LYS A 154 8.92 14.66 -4.16
CA LYS A 154 8.61 14.73 -5.59
C LYS A 154 8.23 16.15 -6.03
N LYS A 155 7.48 16.89 -5.21
CA LYS A 155 7.12 18.28 -5.50
C LYS A 155 8.36 19.16 -5.58
N ILE A 156 9.30 19.06 -4.64
CA ILE A 156 10.56 19.81 -4.65
C ILE A 156 11.39 19.48 -5.90
N LEU A 157 11.44 18.19 -6.28
CA LEU A 157 12.12 17.75 -7.50
C LEU A 157 11.54 18.39 -8.75
N SER A 158 10.20 18.38 -8.88
CA SER A 158 9.52 18.96 -10.03
C SER A 158 9.59 20.50 -10.09
N GLU A 159 9.70 21.18 -8.95
CA GLU A 159 9.93 22.62 -8.88
C GLU A 159 11.36 22.99 -9.29
N PHE A 160 12.35 22.15 -9.01
CA PHE A 160 13.72 22.35 -9.43
C PHE A 160 13.90 22.15 -10.94
N ASP A 161 13.43 21.03 -11.48
CA ASP A 161 13.44 20.74 -12.92
C ASP A 161 12.29 19.78 -13.25
N PRO A 162 11.25 20.21 -13.98
CA PRO A 162 10.12 19.35 -14.35
C PRO A 162 10.50 18.11 -15.17
N GLN A 163 11.67 18.10 -15.81
CA GLN A 163 12.18 16.97 -16.60
C GLN A 163 13.30 16.21 -15.92
N ILE A 164 13.53 16.44 -14.61
CA ILE A 164 14.61 15.78 -13.87
C ILE A 164 14.42 14.27 -13.85
N PHE A 165 15.48 13.57 -14.20
CA PHE A 165 15.47 12.10 -14.14
C PHE A 165 15.75 11.62 -12.71
N TYR A 166 14.83 10.85 -12.15
CA TYR A 166 15.00 10.21 -10.86
C TYR A 166 14.43 8.80 -10.83
N VAL A 167 14.98 7.97 -9.95
CA VAL A 167 14.55 6.59 -9.67
C VAL A 167 14.15 6.49 -8.20
N ILE A 168 13.05 5.78 -7.92
CA ILE A 168 12.61 5.50 -6.56
C ILE A 168 12.70 4.00 -6.33
N GLU A 169 13.40 3.62 -5.26
CA GLU A 169 13.58 2.23 -4.85
C GLU A 169 13.04 2.01 -3.43
N ASP A 170 12.34 0.91 -3.20
CA ASP A 170 11.89 0.55 -1.85
C ASP A 170 13.05 -0.04 -1.04
N VAL A 171 13.29 0.52 0.14
CA VAL A 171 14.37 0.11 1.03
C VAL A 171 13.84 -0.78 2.14
N ARG A 172 14.36 -2.00 2.25
CA ARG A 172 13.91 -2.99 3.25
C ARG A 172 14.21 -2.56 4.69
N SER A 173 15.36 -1.95 4.94
CA SER A 173 15.72 -1.49 6.28
C SER A 173 16.71 -0.32 6.22
N VAL A 174 16.55 0.62 7.15
CA VAL A 174 17.47 1.72 7.40
C VAL A 174 17.80 1.71 8.88
N ARG A 175 19.10 1.72 9.22
CA ARG A 175 19.52 1.69 10.64
C ARG A 175 19.46 3.06 11.30
N SER A 176 19.88 4.10 10.57
CA SER A 176 19.80 5.49 11.01
C SER A 176 19.80 6.42 9.81
N GLY A 177 19.15 7.58 9.93
CA GLY A 177 19.09 8.57 8.85
C GLY A 177 18.44 9.87 9.34
N ILE A 178 18.60 10.95 8.56
CA ILE A 178 17.94 12.24 8.80
C ILE A 178 16.61 12.21 8.06
N PHE A 179 15.52 12.37 8.81
CA PHE A 179 14.15 12.36 8.26
C PHE A 179 13.41 13.61 8.76
N PRO A 180 12.51 14.19 7.93
CA PRO A 180 11.63 15.27 8.36
C PRO A 180 10.83 14.85 9.61
N GLN A 181 10.81 15.70 10.61
CA GLN A 181 9.97 15.50 11.80
C GLN A 181 8.52 15.81 11.41
N THR A 182 7.72 14.80 11.15
CA THR A 182 6.27 14.98 10.98
C THR A 182 5.62 15.20 12.34
N LYS A 183 4.92 16.35 12.51
CA LYS A 183 4.21 16.72 13.76
C LYS A 183 3.11 15.72 14.21
N HIS A 184 2.93 14.62 13.51
CA HIS A 184 1.90 13.60 13.75
C HIS A 184 2.47 12.17 13.94
N ASP A 185 3.54 12.02 14.73
CA ASP A 185 3.89 10.68 15.23
C ASP A 185 2.92 10.26 16.34
N LYS A 186 1.74 9.75 15.91
CA LYS A 186 0.81 9.09 16.82
C LYS A 186 1.51 7.89 17.49
N PRO A 187 1.24 7.61 18.79
CA PRO A 187 1.90 6.53 19.54
C PRO A 187 1.81 5.15 18.88
N PHE A 188 0.78 4.92 18.05
CA PHE A 188 0.61 3.72 17.24
C PHE A 188 1.70 3.54 16.17
N GLN A 189 2.21 4.63 15.58
CA GLN A 189 3.29 4.56 14.60
C GLN A 189 4.65 4.25 15.24
N ARG A 190 4.91 4.70 16.46
CA ARG A 190 6.09 4.31 17.26
C ARG A 190 6.13 2.80 17.50
N PHE A 191 4.98 2.20 17.78
CA PHE A 191 4.87 0.74 17.94
C PHE A 191 5.18 -0.01 16.64
N LEU A 192 4.68 0.46 15.50
CA LEU A 192 4.96 -0.10 14.18
C LEU A 192 6.45 0.01 13.76
N TRP A 193 7.12 1.06 14.23
CA TRP A 193 8.53 1.32 13.89
C TRP A 193 9.54 0.61 14.80
N ARG A 194 9.20 0.39 16.06
CA ARG A 194 10.10 -0.19 17.09
C ARG A 194 10.51 -1.64 16.81
N GLY A 195 9.83 -2.36 15.98
CA GLY A 195 10.16 -3.76 15.60
C GLY A 195 11.32 -3.91 14.61
N ARG A 196 11.95 -2.84 14.16
CA ARG A 196 12.99 -2.87 13.11
C ARG A 196 14.42 -2.69 13.62
N VAL A 197 14.63 -2.45 14.92
CA VAL A 197 15.95 -2.43 15.53
C VAL A 197 16.22 -3.84 16.07
N GLY A 198 16.56 -4.74 15.18
CA GLY A 198 17.06 -6.06 15.51
C GLY A 198 18.59 -5.99 15.77
N LYS A 199 19.00 -6.72 16.76
CA LYS A 199 20.38 -7.00 17.14
C LYS A 199 21.19 -7.52 15.95
#